data_761b61af4af226afbc5bdecc8fe18f13
#
_entry.id   761b61af4af226afbc5bdecc8fe18f13
#
_cell.length_a   1.000
_cell.length_b   1.000
_cell.length_c   1.000
_cell.angle_alpha   90.00
_cell.angle_beta   90.00
_cell.angle_gamma   90.00
#
_symmetry.space_group_name_H-M   'P 1'
#
loop_
_entity.id
_entity.type
_entity.pdbx_description
1 polymer ?
#
loop_
_entity_poly.entity_id
_entity_poly.type
_entity_poly.pdbx_seq_one_letter_code
_entity_poly.pdbx_strand_id
1 'polypeptide(L)'
;MGPLYFQHQGHSRTIVGAERTTAGETVLLVLDPATGAHTVAERLARGTTRPFVVRAGDLRHAQYQVLFVDGVYATAAEIDAAKTIASILV
;
A
#
# COMPACT_ATOMS: atom_id res chain seq x y z
N MET A 1 10.73 5.26 4.00
CA MET A 1 10.13 4.10 3.32
C MET A 1 9.15 4.60 2.28
N GLY A 2 9.20 4.07 1.08
CA GLY A 2 8.28 4.42 0.01
C GLY A 2 6.89 3.84 0.23
N PRO A 3 5.95 4.08 -0.72
CA PRO A 3 4.62 3.51 -0.68
C PRO A 3 4.66 1.98 -0.64
N LEU A 4 3.69 1.39 0.04
CA LEU A 4 3.48 -0.05 0.06
C LEU A 4 2.31 -0.41 -0.84
N TYR A 5 2.53 -1.40 -1.68
CA TYR A 5 1.47 -1.99 -2.50
C TYR A 5 0.94 -3.22 -1.79
N PHE A 6 -0.36 -3.34 -1.62
CA PHE A 6 -0.94 -4.52 -1.00
C PHE A 6 -2.13 -5.06 -1.77
N GLN A 7 -2.35 -6.35 -1.66
CA GLN A 7 -3.30 -7.06 -2.46
C GLN A 7 -4.01 -8.15 -1.66
N HIS A 8 -5.30 -8.33 -1.91
CA HIS A 8 -6.07 -9.47 -1.45
C HIS A 8 -7.09 -9.85 -2.53
N GLN A 9 -7.25 -11.15 -2.78
CA GLN A 9 -8.26 -11.68 -3.71
C GLN A 9 -8.36 -10.94 -5.03
N GLY A 10 -7.22 -10.57 -5.63
CA GLY A 10 -7.16 -9.87 -6.89
C GLY A 10 -7.43 -8.36 -6.83
N HIS A 11 -7.69 -7.80 -5.66
CA HIS A 11 -7.86 -6.37 -5.46
C HIS A 11 -6.59 -5.75 -4.90
N SER A 12 -6.06 -4.76 -5.60
CA SER A 12 -4.79 -4.10 -5.26
C SER A 12 -5.03 -2.66 -4.83
N ARG A 13 -4.29 -2.23 -3.81
CA ARG A 13 -4.33 -0.84 -3.32
C ARG A 13 -2.93 -0.39 -2.93
N THR A 14 -2.72 0.91 -2.82
CA THR A 14 -1.45 1.48 -2.41
C THR A 14 -1.59 2.15 -1.05
N ILE A 15 -0.77 1.76 -0.10
CA ILE A 15 -0.68 2.40 1.21
C ILE A 15 0.34 3.53 1.09
N VAL A 16 -0.09 4.77 1.30
CA VAL A 16 0.76 5.96 1.20
C VAL A 16 1.09 6.57 2.55
N GLY A 17 0.44 6.13 3.61
CA GLY A 17 0.71 6.61 4.94
C GLY A 17 0.01 5.80 6.01
N ALA A 18 0.40 6.03 7.25
CA ALA A 18 -0.21 5.43 8.42
C ALA A 18 -0.21 6.44 9.56
N GLU A 19 -1.28 6.43 10.35
CA GLU A 19 -1.42 7.29 11.52
C GLU A 19 -1.93 6.49 12.71
N ARG A 20 -1.62 6.99 13.90
CA ARG A 20 -2.23 6.49 15.12
C ARG A 20 -3.19 7.54 15.66
N THR A 21 -4.43 7.15 15.88
CA THR A 21 -5.44 8.06 16.43
C THR A 21 -5.19 8.33 17.90
N THR A 22 -5.85 9.36 18.46
CA THR A 22 -5.78 9.67 19.88
C THR A 22 -6.30 8.53 20.76
N ALA A 23 -7.20 7.67 20.20
CA ALA A 23 -7.68 6.47 20.87
C ALA A 23 -6.69 5.29 20.79
N GLY A 24 -5.52 5.47 20.15
CA GLY A 24 -4.50 4.43 20.01
C GLY A 24 -4.74 3.47 18.87
N GLU A 25 -5.70 3.74 17.99
CA GLU A 25 -6.00 2.92 16.83
C GLU A 25 -5.08 3.28 15.66
N THR A 26 -4.58 2.27 14.94
CA THR A 26 -3.82 2.49 13.70
C THR A 26 -4.75 2.58 12.51
N VAL A 27 -4.58 3.62 11.72
CA VAL A 27 -5.29 3.81 10.45
C VAL A 27 -4.30 3.93 9.31
N LEU A 28 -4.68 3.43 8.14
CA LEU A 28 -3.88 3.49 6.92
C LEU A 28 -4.48 4.52 5.97
N LEU A 29 -3.62 5.25 5.28
CA LEU A 29 -4.01 6.10 4.16
C LEU A 29 -3.77 5.32 2.87
N VAL A 30 -4.85 5.06 2.13
CA VAL A 30 -4.87 4.12 1.02
C VAL A 30 -5.43 4.78 -0.23
N LEU A 31 -4.73 4.57 -1.35
CA LEU A 31 -5.22 4.91 -2.68
C LEU A 31 -5.70 3.64 -3.37
N ASP A 32 -6.96 3.66 -3.80
CA ASP A 32 -7.58 2.53 -4.50
C ASP A 32 -7.68 2.85 -5.99
N PRO A 33 -7.20 1.98 -6.89
CA PRO A 33 -7.30 2.21 -8.33
C PRO A 33 -8.75 2.28 -8.85
N ALA A 34 -9.72 1.77 -8.10
CA ALA A 34 -11.13 1.94 -8.41
C ALA A 34 -11.59 3.40 -8.31
N THR A 35 -10.84 4.25 -7.60
CA THR A 35 -11.12 5.69 -7.51
C THR A 35 -10.30 6.42 -8.57
N GLY A 36 -10.98 7.08 -9.52
CA GLY A 36 -10.32 7.78 -10.61
C GLY A 36 -9.41 8.91 -10.14
N ALA A 37 -8.35 9.19 -10.91
CA ALA A 37 -7.35 10.20 -10.56
C ALA A 37 -7.97 11.59 -10.37
N HIS A 38 -8.98 11.96 -11.15
CA HIS A 38 -9.69 13.24 -11.02
C HIS A 38 -10.39 13.35 -9.67
N THR A 39 -11.06 12.30 -9.22
CA THR A 39 -11.74 12.26 -7.93
C THR A 39 -10.74 12.37 -6.78
N VAL A 40 -9.61 11.69 -6.88
CA VAL A 40 -8.53 11.77 -5.88
C VAL A 40 -8.01 13.19 -5.78
N ALA A 41 -7.67 13.80 -6.92
CA ALA A 41 -7.15 15.18 -6.97
C ALA A 41 -8.15 16.18 -6.39
N GLU A 42 -9.43 16.03 -6.71
CA GLU A 42 -10.49 16.89 -6.19
C GLU A 42 -10.62 16.79 -4.66
N ARG A 43 -10.60 15.59 -4.12
CA ARG A 43 -10.68 15.36 -2.67
C ARG A 43 -9.47 15.95 -1.95
N LEU A 44 -8.27 15.74 -2.49
CA LEU A 44 -7.05 16.30 -1.93
C LEU A 44 -7.05 17.82 -1.95
N ALA A 45 -7.53 18.44 -3.04
CA ALA A 45 -7.64 19.89 -3.16
C ALA A 45 -8.58 20.50 -2.11
N ARG A 46 -9.60 19.75 -1.68
CA ARG A 46 -10.52 20.15 -0.62
C ARG A 46 -10.00 19.86 0.78
N GLY A 47 -8.83 19.22 0.90
CA GLY A 47 -8.29 18.78 2.19
C GLY A 47 -9.06 17.62 2.79
N THR A 48 -9.84 16.88 2.00
CA THR A 48 -10.66 15.76 2.46
C THR A 48 -9.84 14.47 2.38
N THR A 49 -9.40 13.95 3.51
CA THR A 49 -8.62 12.71 3.59
C THR A 49 -9.43 11.49 4.04
N ARG A 50 -10.58 11.72 4.66
CA ARG A 50 -11.41 10.65 5.23
C ARG A 50 -11.76 9.51 4.26
N PRO A 51 -12.04 9.76 2.97
CA PRO A 51 -12.31 8.67 2.02
C PRO A 51 -11.11 7.75 1.77
N PHE A 52 -9.91 8.17 2.13
CA PHE A 52 -8.67 7.40 1.94
C PHE A 52 -8.26 6.63 3.19
N VAL A 53 -8.97 6.78 4.29
CA VAL A 53 -8.63 6.15 5.57
C VAL A 53 -9.19 4.75 5.63
N VAL A 54 -8.34 3.77 5.93
CA VAL A 54 -8.72 2.39 6.22
C VAL A 54 -8.26 2.05 7.63
N ARG A 55 -9.19 1.63 8.46
CA ARG A 55 -8.89 1.22 9.84
C ARG A 55 -8.32 -0.19 9.83
N ALA A 56 -7.39 -0.47 10.73
CA ALA A 56 -6.81 -1.81 10.83
C ALA A 56 -7.86 -2.90 11.01
N GLY A 57 -8.93 -2.62 11.77
CA GLY A 57 -10.03 -3.55 11.97
C GLY A 57 -10.88 -3.86 10.74
N ASP A 58 -10.77 -3.05 9.68
CA ASP A 58 -11.47 -3.28 8.42
C ASP A 58 -10.73 -4.24 7.49
N LEU A 59 -9.50 -4.61 7.84
CA LEU A 59 -8.71 -5.59 7.11
C LEU A 59 -9.12 -7.00 7.56
N ARG A 60 -10.16 -7.55 6.92
CA ARG A 60 -10.83 -8.78 7.37
C ARG A 60 -10.52 -10.02 6.54
N HIS A 61 -9.67 -9.91 5.52
CA HIS A 61 -9.30 -11.06 4.72
C HIS A 61 -8.25 -11.89 5.46
N ALA A 62 -8.28 -13.22 5.22
CA ALA A 62 -7.36 -14.14 5.87
C ALA A 62 -5.91 -13.92 5.45
N GLN A 63 -5.70 -13.41 4.23
CA GLN A 63 -4.36 -13.20 3.67
C GLN A 63 -4.28 -11.89 2.90
N TYR A 64 -3.15 -11.21 3.08
CA TYR A 64 -2.76 -10.05 2.30
C TYR A 64 -1.34 -10.25 1.79
N GLN A 65 -1.07 -9.79 0.58
CA GLN A 65 0.28 -9.71 0.04
C GLN A 65 0.72 -8.26 0.06
N VAL A 66 1.95 -8.01 0.50
CA VAL A 66 2.53 -6.68 0.54
C VAL A 66 3.80 -6.66 -0.29
N LEU A 67 3.89 -5.68 -1.17
CA LEU A 67 5.06 -5.43 -2.00
C LEU A 67 5.60 -4.04 -1.69
N PHE A 68 6.91 -3.94 -1.53
CA PHE A 68 7.56 -2.65 -1.29
C PHE A 68 8.92 -2.60 -1.99
N VAL A 69 9.40 -1.39 -2.20
CA VAL A 69 10.73 -1.20 -2.77
C VAL A 69 11.75 -1.21 -1.63
N ASP A 70 12.63 -2.22 -1.65
CA ASP A 70 13.67 -2.40 -0.64
C ASP A 70 15.00 -1.76 -1.06
N GLY A 71 15.21 -1.63 -2.37
CA GLY A 71 16.41 -1.02 -2.90
C GLY A 71 16.37 -0.99 -4.43
N VAL A 72 17.43 -0.48 -5.00
CA VAL A 72 17.61 -0.39 -6.46
C VAL A 72 18.86 -1.15 -6.85
N TYR A 73 18.76 -2.00 -7.86
CA TYR A 73 19.93 -2.70 -8.40
C TYR A 73 20.78 -1.76 -9.22
N ALA A 74 22.08 -1.74 -8.93
CA ALA A 74 23.02 -0.85 -9.59
C ALA A 74 23.67 -1.48 -10.83
N THR A 75 23.69 -2.82 -10.92
CA THR A 75 24.39 -3.54 -11.98
C THR A 75 23.52 -4.59 -12.66
N ALA A 76 23.86 -4.94 -13.91
CA ALA A 76 23.18 -6.01 -14.63
C ALA A 76 23.35 -7.37 -13.95
N ALA A 77 24.48 -7.60 -13.28
CA ALA A 77 24.73 -8.85 -12.57
C ALA A 77 23.80 -9.00 -11.36
N GLU A 78 23.53 -7.91 -10.63
CA GLU A 78 22.56 -7.90 -9.53
C GLU A 78 21.14 -8.18 -10.01
N ILE A 79 20.76 -7.59 -11.14
CA ILE A 79 19.45 -7.82 -11.77
C ILE A 79 19.30 -9.28 -12.16
N ASP A 80 20.32 -9.86 -12.77
CA ASP A 80 20.32 -11.27 -13.17
C ASP A 80 20.18 -12.21 -11.99
N ALA A 81 20.90 -11.96 -10.91
CA ALA A 81 20.84 -12.75 -9.68
C ALA A 81 19.44 -12.68 -9.02
N ALA A 82 18.71 -11.57 -9.19
CA ALA A 82 17.41 -11.33 -8.60
C ALA A 82 16.23 -11.86 -9.42
N LYS A 83 16.47 -12.42 -10.62
CA LYS A 83 15.38 -12.92 -11.49
C LYS A 83 14.61 -14.10 -10.91
N THR A 84 15.21 -14.86 -10.00
CA THR A 84 14.56 -15.96 -9.31
C THR A 84 14.10 -15.51 -7.95
N ILE A 85 12.80 -15.60 -7.69
CA ILE A 85 12.20 -15.18 -6.43
C ILE A 85 11.62 -16.42 -5.73
N ALA A 86 12.00 -16.60 -4.47
CA ALA A 86 11.43 -17.61 -3.61
C ALA A 86 10.47 -16.98 -2.61
N SER A 87 9.30 -17.60 -2.42
CA SER A 87 8.34 -17.14 -1.42
C SER A 87 8.76 -17.58 -0.03
N ILE A 88 8.58 -16.68 0.92
CA ILE A 88 8.77 -16.98 2.34
C ILE A 88 7.41 -16.89 3.01
N LEU A 89 7.01 -17.95 3.71
CA LEU A 89 5.80 -17.95 4.52
C LEU A 89 6.13 -17.40 5.90
N VAL A 90 5.46 -16.34 6.25
CA VAL A 90 5.68 -15.64 7.52
C VAL A 90 4.57 -15.94 8.52
#